data_24df25d8484a07cce98f6d9199f6d349
#
_entry.id   24df25d8484a07cce98f6d9199f6d349
#
_cell.length_a   1.000
_cell.length_b   1.000
_cell.length_c   1.000
_cell.angle_alpha   90.00
_cell.angle_beta   90.00
_cell.angle_gamma   90.00
#
_symmetry.space_group_name_H-M   'P 1'
#
loop_
_entity.id
_entity.type
_entity.pdbx_description
1 polymer ?
#
loop_
_entity_poly.entity_id
_entity_poly.type
_entity_poly.pdbx_seq_one_letter_code
_entity_poly.pdbx_strand_id
1 'polypeptide(L)'
;MIKRIAQTAGFTGLLAALLLTLLQSVWVAPLILQAETYEKTPAVAEVTHEHGAGAAAHSHDAQAWEPEDGWQRVLSTSGGNLVVAVGFALMLAGLYTLRAPTRTAQGLLWGLAGYATFVLAPTLGLPPELPGTAAADLALRQTWWIGTAASTAAGIALIVFGRNGLLKVLGVAILAVPHVIGAPQPQVHSMLAPQALEAQFKIASQLTNVVFWLALGLISAWLFRRNRDDQNSA
;
A
#
# COMPACT_ATOMS: atom_id res chain seq x y z
N MET A 1 25.87 -13.78 -3.80
CA MET A 1 24.90 -12.99 -3.01
C MET A 1 23.90 -12.25 -3.90
N ILE A 2 24.34 -11.40 -4.83
CA ILE A 2 23.46 -10.62 -5.73
C ILE A 2 22.53 -11.50 -6.55
N LYS A 3 23.02 -12.58 -7.17
CA LYS A 3 22.20 -13.54 -7.93
C LYS A 3 21.05 -14.10 -7.07
N ARG A 4 21.32 -14.46 -5.81
CA ARG A 4 20.29 -14.97 -4.88
C ARG A 4 19.21 -13.91 -4.59
N ILE A 5 19.62 -12.65 -4.33
CA ILE A 5 18.68 -11.56 -4.10
C ILE A 5 17.80 -11.36 -5.32
N ALA A 6 18.41 -11.26 -6.51
CA ALA A 6 17.69 -11.04 -7.77
C ALA A 6 16.71 -12.18 -8.10
N GLN A 7 17.14 -13.44 -7.97
CA GLN A 7 16.27 -14.60 -8.19
C GLN A 7 15.13 -14.66 -7.19
N THR A 8 15.42 -14.47 -5.89
CA THR A 8 14.39 -14.45 -4.86
C THR A 8 13.37 -13.34 -5.14
N ALA A 9 13.84 -12.13 -5.42
CA ALA A 9 12.95 -10.99 -5.66
C ALA A 9 12.14 -11.13 -6.95
N GLY A 10 12.75 -11.58 -8.05
CA GLY A 10 12.06 -11.74 -9.32
C GLY A 10 10.93 -12.76 -9.24
N PHE A 11 11.21 -13.97 -8.74
CA PHE A 11 10.18 -15.01 -8.63
C PHE A 11 9.12 -14.68 -7.57
N THR A 12 9.54 -14.16 -6.40
CA THR A 12 8.59 -13.73 -5.36
C THR A 12 7.69 -12.62 -5.88
N GLY A 13 8.29 -11.59 -6.51
CA GLY A 13 7.56 -10.45 -7.03
C GLY A 13 6.54 -10.87 -8.08
N LEU A 14 6.92 -11.74 -9.02
CA LEU A 14 5.99 -12.26 -10.04
C LEU A 14 4.80 -12.98 -9.42
N LEU A 15 5.04 -13.93 -8.52
CA LEU A 15 3.96 -14.70 -7.88
C LEU A 15 3.06 -13.83 -7.01
N ALA A 16 3.66 -12.91 -6.25
CA ALA A 16 2.91 -12.00 -5.40
C ALA A 16 2.12 -10.96 -6.22
N ALA A 17 2.66 -10.49 -7.35
CA ALA A 17 1.95 -9.60 -8.27
C ALA A 17 0.73 -10.26 -8.91
N LEU A 18 0.87 -11.52 -9.36
CA LEU A 18 -0.24 -12.30 -9.90
C LEU A 18 -1.36 -12.48 -8.86
N LEU A 19 -0.99 -12.84 -7.63
CA LEU A 19 -1.94 -12.95 -6.53
C LEU A 19 -2.62 -11.62 -6.24
N LEU A 20 -1.85 -10.53 -6.13
CA LEU A 20 -2.40 -9.19 -5.85
C LEU A 20 -3.36 -8.75 -6.96
N THR A 21 -2.99 -8.91 -8.22
CA THR A 21 -3.84 -8.58 -9.36
C THR A 21 -5.14 -9.37 -9.34
N LEU A 22 -5.08 -10.67 -9.04
CA LEU A 22 -6.27 -11.51 -8.94
C LEU A 22 -7.19 -11.01 -7.82
N LEU A 23 -6.65 -10.78 -6.63
CA LEU A 23 -7.43 -10.30 -5.48
C LEU A 23 -8.06 -8.93 -5.74
N GLN A 24 -7.29 -8.01 -6.32
CA GLN A 24 -7.79 -6.69 -6.68
C GLN A 24 -8.87 -6.76 -7.75
N SER A 25 -8.71 -7.58 -8.78
CA SER A 25 -9.70 -7.72 -9.85
C SER A 25 -11.04 -8.28 -9.35
N VAL A 26 -11.00 -9.17 -8.34
CA VAL A 26 -12.22 -9.80 -7.81
C VAL A 26 -12.89 -8.98 -6.71
N TRP A 27 -12.11 -8.33 -5.83
CA TRP A 27 -12.67 -7.71 -4.63
C TRP A 27 -12.62 -6.19 -4.62
N VAL A 28 -11.56 -5.59 -5.19
CA VAL A 28 -11.31 -4.16 -5.06
C VAL A 28 -11.80 -3.39 -6.30
N ALA A 29 -11.46 -3.84 -7.49
CA ALA A 29 -11.82 -3.17 -8.73
C ALA A 29 -13.34 -2.98 -8.93
N PRO A 30 -14.21 -3.97 -8.62
CA PRO A 30 -15.65 -3.77 -8.72
C PRO A 30 -16.18 -2.62 -7.86
N LEU A 31 -15.60 -2.41 -6.66
CA LEU A 31 -16.01 -1.33 -5.76
C LEU A 31 -15.55 0.04 -6.29
N ILE A 32 -14.37 0.10 -6.90
CA ILE A 32 -13.87 1.33 -7.55
C ILE A 32 -14.76 1.68 -8.74
N LEU A 33 -15.04 0.71 -9.64
CA LEU A 33 -15.90 0.91 -10.80
C LEU A 33 -17.31 1.35 -10.39
N GLN A 34 -17.84 0.80 -9.31
CA GLN A 34 -19.12 1.23 -8.76
C GLN A 34 -19.04 2.67 -8.24
N ALA A 35 -17.95 3.08 -7.56
CA ALA A 35 -17.80 4.45 -7.08
C ALA A 35 -17.69 5.46 -8.23
N GLU A 36 -17.02 5.12 -9.32
CA GLU A 36 -16.92 5.97 -10.52
C GLU A 36 -18.29 6.29 -11.16
N THR A 37 -19.30 5.44 -10.94
CA THR A 37 -20.66 5.74 -11.44
C THR A 37 -21.28 6.95 -10.75
N TYR A 38 -20.91 7.22 -9.50
CA TYR A 38 -21.38 8.39 -8.75
C TYR A 38 -20.67 9.67 -9.19
N GLU A 39 -19.45 9.60 -9.71
CA GLU A 39 -18.75 10.75 -10.28
C GLU A 39 -19.33 11.16 -11.65
N LYS A 40 -19.71 10.16 -12.45
CA LYS A 40 -20.25 10.38 -13.82
C LYS A 40 -21.71 10.82 -13.82
N THR A 41 -22.43 10.71 -12.69
CA THR A 41 -23.82 11.16 -12.59
C THR A 41 -23.80 12.68 -12.48
N PRO A 42 -24.40 13.45 -13.44
CA PRO A 42 -24.50 14.89 -13.31
C PRO A 42 -25.24 15.20 -12.00
N ALA A 43 -24.64 15.99 -11.13
CA ALA A 43 -25.37 16.56 -10.01
C ALA A 43 -26.60 17.27 -10.60
N VAL A 44 -27.81 16.81 -10.25
CA VAL A 44 -29.04 17.47 -10.62
C VAL A 44 -28.89 18.94 -10.25
N ALA A 45 -28.92 19.81 -11.24
CA ALA A 45 -28.75 21.24 -11.10
C ALA A 45 -29.78 21.75 -10.09
N GLU A 46 -29.40 21.89 -8.85
CA GLU A 46 -30.14 22.71 -7.88
C GLU A 46 -29.63 24.13 -7.98
N VAL A 47 -30.52 24.93 -8.56
CA VAL A 47 -30.75 26.35 -8.33
C VAL A 47 -29.55 27.29 -8.58
N THR A 48 -29.68 27.98 -9.71
CA THR A 48 -29.11 29.29 -10.00
C THR A 48 -29.02 30.18 -8.75
N HIS A 49 -27.83 30.43 -8.26
CA HIS A 49 -27.47 31.66 -7.62
C HIS A 49 -26.31 32.30 -8.40
N GLU A 50 -26.64 33.35 -9.16
CA GLU A 50 -25.67 34.30 -9.68
C GLU A 50 -24.86 34.84 -8.52
N HIS A 51 -23.58 34.58 -8.47
CA HIS A 51 -22.60 35.45 -7.85
C HIS A 51 -21.20 35.23 -8.44
N GLY A 52 -20.71 36.27 -9.10
CA GLY A 52 -19.32 36.73 -9.04
C GLY A 52 -18.29 35.90 -9.81
N ALA A 53 -17.89 36.44 -10.95
CA ALA A 53 -16.66 36.09 -11.65
C ALA A 53 -15.45 36.00 -10.71
N GLY A 54 -14.71 34.86 -10.75
CA GLY A 54 -13.41 34.82 -10.11
C GLY A 54 -12.90 33.48 -9.57
N ALA A 55 -13.50 32.34 -9.92
CA ALA A 55 -12.85 31.07 -9.65
C ALA A 55 -12.32 30.52 -11.00
N ALA A 56 -10.99 30.52 -11.17
CA ALA A 56 -10.36 29.82 -12.26
C ALA A 56 -10.81 28.35 -12.21
N ALA A 57 -11.56 27.93 -13.22
CA ALA A 57 -11.83 26.53 -13.45
C ALA A 57 -10.46 25.84 -13.53
N HIS A 58 -10.17 24.93 -12.61
CA HIS A 58 -9.05 24.03 -12.74
C HIS A 58 -9.35 23.19 -13.97
N SER A 59 -8.76 23.58 -15.11
CA SER A 59 -8.68 22.74 -16.28
C SER A 59 -7.91 21.50 -15.86
N HIS A 60 -8.62 20.39 -15.65
CA HIS A 60 -7.98 19.09 -15.73
C HIS A 60 -7.28 19.06 -17.08
N ASP A 61 -5.96 18.87 -17.08
CA ASP A 61 -5.19 18.69 -18.30
C ASP A 61 -5.85 17.56 -19.11
N ALA A 62 -6.60 17.95 -20.15
CA ALA A 62 -7.42 17.07 -20.95
C ALA A 62 -6.61 16.10 -21.82
N GLN A 63 -5.34 15.84 -21.47
CA GLN A 63 -4.39 15.05 -22.26
C GLN A 63 -3.59 14.01 -21.44
N ALA A 64 -3.81 13.84 -20.15
CA ALA A 64 -3.20 12.72 -19.45
C ALA A 64 -3.81 11.41 -19.96
N TRP A 65 -2.96 10.51 -20.47
CA TRP A 65 -3.42 9.21 -20.91
C TRP A 65 -3.98 8.40 -19.73
N GLU A 66 -5.20 7.94 -19.85
CA GLU A 66 -5.84 7.04 -18.90
C GLU A 66 -6.18 5.71 -19.58
N PRO A 67 -5.96 4.56 -18.90
CA PRO A 67 -6.33 3.27 -19.47
C PRO A 67 -7.86 3.15 -19.57
N GLU A 68 -8.36 2.72 -20.72
CA GLU A 68 -9.78 2.39 -20.89
C GLU A 68 -10.19 1.24 -19.97
N ASP A 69 -11.46 1.20 -19.60
CA ASP A 69 -12.04 0.10 -18.84
C ASP A 69 -11.85 -1.25 -19.56
N GLY A 70 -11.68 -2.29 -18.78
CA GLY A 70 -11.46 -3.65 -19.28
C GLY A 70 -9.99 -4.05 -19.27
N TRP A 71 -9.49 -4.63 -20.39
CA TRP A 71 -8.16 -5.25 -20.44
C TRP A 71 -7.01 -4.25 -20.25
N GLN A 72 -7.16 -3.01 -20.74
CA GLN A 72 -6.11 -1.98 -20.58
C GLN A 72 -5.93 -1.60 -19.11
N ARG A 73 -7.02 -1.40 -18.37
CA ARG A 73 -6.99 -1.13 -16.92
C ARG A 73 -6.38 -2.29 -16.15
N VAL A 74 -6.77 -3.54 -16.48
CA VAL A 74 -6.19 -4.74 -15.85
C VAL A 74 -4.70 -4.83 -16.13
N LEU A 75 -4.26 -4.57 -17.35
CA LEU A 75 -2.85 -4.65 -17.73
C LEU A 75 -2.00 -3.58 -17.03
N SER A 76 -2.50 -2.33 -16.97
CA SER A 76 -1.85 -1.23 -16.27
C SER A 76 -1.72 -1.51 -14.77
N THR A 77 -2.79 -1.99 -14.13
CA THR A 77 -2.81 -2.39 -12.73
C THR A 77 -1.83 -3.54 -12.48
N SER A 78 -1.82 -4.55 -13.36
CA SER A 78 -0.90 -5.69 -13.26
C SER A 78 0.56 -5.27 -13.37
N GLY A 79 0.86 -4.34 -14.28
CA GLY A 79 2.19 -3.74 -14.44
C GLY A 79 2.64 -3.00 -13.18
N GLY A 80 1.77 -2.16 -12.62
CA GLY A 80 2.01 -1.47 -11.36
C GLY A 80 2.24 -2.45 -10.19
N ASN A 81 1.38 -3.46 -10.08
CA ASN A 81 1.50 -4.51 -9.06
C ASN A 81 2.81 -5.28 -9.17
N LEU A 82 3.27 -5.55 -10.41
CA LEU A 82 4.56 -6.24 -10.62
C LEU A 82 5.73 -5.39 -10.12
N VAL A 83 5.76 -4.11 -10.46
CA VAL A 83 6.84 -3.19 -10.01
C VAL A 83 6.86 -3.10 -8.49
N VAL A 84 5.70 -2.92 -7.85
CA VAL A 84 5.56 -2.82 -6.39
C VAL A 84 5.96 -4.13 -5.71
N ALA A 85 5.47 -5.27 -6.20
CA ALA A 85 5.76 -6.58 -5.61
C ALA A 85 7.24 -6.95 -5.74
N VAL A 86 7.88 -6.68 -6.89
CA VAL A 86 9.34 -6.88 -7.08
C VAL A 86 10.13 -5.95 -6.16
N GLY A 87 9.73 -4.68 -6.03
CA GLY A 87 10.37 -3.72 -5.14
C GLY A 87 10.35 -4.17 -3.67
N PHE A 88 9.20 -4.58 -3.16
CA PHE A 88 9.09 -5.12 -1.80
C PHE A 88 9.81 -6.46 -1.62
N ALA A 89 9.79 -7.33 -2.64
CA ALA A 89 10.55 -8.58 -2.60
C ALA A 89 12.06 -8.34 -2.58
N LEU A 90 12.57 -7.35 -3.33
CA LEU A 90 13.97 -6.90 -3.27
C LEU A 90 14.34 -6.37 -1.88
N MET A 91 13.47 -5.56 -1.29
CA MET A 91 13.66 -5.05 0.07
C MET A 91 13.75 -6.19 1.08
N LEU A 92 12.81 -7.15 1.06
CA LEU A 92 12.85 -8.30 1.96
C LEU A 92 14.09 -9.17 1.73
N ALA A 93 14.44 -9.47 0.48
CA ALA A 93 15.64 -10.25 0.15
C ALA A 93 16.92 -9.55 0.61
N GLY A 94 16.97 -8.21 0.52
CA GLY A 94 18.04 -7.38 1.08
C GLY A 94 18.12 -7.50 2.61
N LEU A 95 17.00 -7.36 3.31
CA LEU A 95 16.92 -7.50 4.77
C LEU A 95 17.30 -8.91 5.23
N TYR A 96 17.00 -9.95 4.46
CA TYR A 96 17.41 -11.33 4.75
C TYR A 96 18.92 -11.53 4.68
N THR A 97 19.68 -10.68 4.00
CA THR A 97 21.14 -10.74 4.04
C THR A 97 21.70 -10.31 5.39
N LEU A 98 20.96 -9.44 6.11
CA LEU A 98 21.31 -8.99 7.47
C LEU A 98 20.78 -9.96 8.53
N ARG A 99 19.58 -10.51 8.30
CA ARG A 99 18.91 -11.42 9.24
C ARG A 99 18.14 -12.50 8.47
N ALA A 100 18.85 -13.53 8.05
CA ALA A 100 18.28 -14.63 7.28
C ALA A 100 17.21 -15.39 8.07
N PRO A 101 16.05 -15.69 7.47
CA PRO A 101 15.05 -16.55 8.09
C PRO A 101 15.61 -17.99 8.21
N THR A 102 15.51 -18.57 9.41
CA THR A 102 15.92 -19.96 9.68
C THR A 102 14.84 -20.97 9.30
N ARG A 103 13.57 -20.52 9.31
CA ARG A 103 12.39 -21.32 8.92
C ARG A 103 11.55 -20.50 7.95
N THR A 104 10.93 -21.16 6.97
CA THR A 104 10.02 -20.49 6.00
C THR A 104 8.89 -19.74 6.70
N ALA A 105 8.34 -20.29 7.80
CA ALA A 105 7.29 -19.64 8.57
C ALA A 105 7.69 -18.28 9.17
N GLN A 106 8.99 -17.99 9.36
CA GLN A 106 9.44 -16.66 9.77
C GLN A 106 9.17 -15.60 8.70
N GLY A 107 8.98 -16.01 7.43
CA GLY A 107 8.52 -15.12 6.38
C GLY A 107 7.18 -14.46 6.70
N LEU A 108 6.28 -15.13 7.44
CA LEU A 108 5.02 -14.52 7.89
C LEU A 108 5.26 -13.33 8.81
N LEU A 109 6.25 -13.41 9.71
CA LEU A 109 6.59 -12.28 10.60
C LEU A 109 7.16 -11.11 9.81
N TRP A 110 7.99 -11.37 8.81
CA TRP A 110 8.50 -10.35 7.91
C TRP A 110 7.38 -9.74 7.05
N GLY A 111 6.46 -10.56 6.56
CA GLY A 111 5.26 -10.09 5.87
C GLY A 111 4.38 -9.22 6.75
N LEU A 112 4.09 -9.64 7.98
CA LEU A 112 3.34 -8.85 8.95
C LEU A 112 4.02 -7.53 9.30
N ALA A 113 5.34 -7.52 9.46
CA ALA A 113 6.10 -6.30 9.69
C ALA A 113 6.01 -5.35 8.49
N GLY A 114 6.08 -5.87 7.25
CA GLY A 114 5.87 -5.09 6.04
C GLY A 114 4.44 -4.54 5.95
N TYR A 115 3.42 -5.36 6.18
CA TYR A 115 2.02 -4.93 6.24
C TYR A 115 1.81 -3.83 7.28
N ALA A 116 2.34 -4.01 8.49
CA ALA A 116 2.24 -3.01 9.55
C ALA A 116 2.91 -1.69 9.15
N THR A 117 4.06 -1.75 8.48
CA THR A 117 4.86 -0.59 8.07
C THR A 117 4.22 0.19 6.93
N PHE A 118 3.83 -0.50 5.85
CA PHE A 118 3.46 0.16 4.59
C PHE A 118 1.95 0.28 4.40
N VAL A 119 1.15 -0.43 5.20
CA VAL A 119 -0.31 -0.43 5.07
C VAL A 119 -0.98 -0.05 6.38
N LEU A 120 -0.86 -0.87 7.43
CA LEU A 120 -1.65 -0.70 8.65
C LEU A 120 -1.40 0.65 9.31
N ALA A 121 -0.15 0.99 9.63
CA ALA A 121 0.16 2.23 10.31
C ALA A 121 -0.24 3.47 9.48
N PRO A 122 0.10 3.59 8.18
CA PRO A 122 -0.38 4.69 7.36
C PRO A 122 -1.91 4.80 7.27
N THR A 123 -2.63 3.67 7.18
CA THR A 123 -4.11 3.70 7.05
C THR A 123 -4.84 4.11 8.32
N LEU A 124 -4.19 4.12 9.47
CA LEU A 124 -4.77 4.67 10.69
C LEU A 124 -4.99 6.20 10.61
N GLY A 125 -4.23 6.90 9.79
CA GLY A 125 -4.38 8.33 9.56
C GLY A 125 -4.86 8.70 8.16
N LEU A 126 -4.46 7.92 7.15
CA LEU A 126 -4.84 8.08 5.74
C LEU A 126 -5.46 6.77 5.23
N PRO A 127 -6.72 6.49 5.54
CA PRO A 127 -7.40 5.30 5.04
C PRO A 127 -7.49 5.33 3.52
N PRO A 128 -7.62 4.17 2.84
CA PRO A 128 -7.88 4.14 1.41
C PRO A 128 -9.23 4.80 1.11
N GLU A 129 -9.26 5.64 0.09
CA GLU A 129 -10.39 6.44 -0.33
C GLU A 129 -10.88 5.98 -1.69
N LEU A 130 -12.21 6.04 -1.90
CA LEU A 130 -12.84 5.82 -3.20
C LEU A 130 -12.72 7.08 -4.09
N PRO A 131 -12.80 6.95 -5.42
CA PRO A 131 -12.97 8.07 -6.33
C PRO A 131 -14.11 9.00 -5.87
N GLY A 132 -13.94 10.31 -6.10
CA GLY A 132 -14.92 11.32 -5.66
C GLY A 132 -14.88 11.67 -4.17
N THR A 133 -13.87 11.21 -3.42
CA THR A 133 -13.66 11.60 -2.03
C THR A 133 -12.69 12.80 -1.94
N ALA A 134 -13.07 13.83 -1.18
CA ALA A 134 -12.19 14.97 -0.93
C ALA A 134 -10.95 14.54 -0.14
N ALA A 135 -9.78 14.88 -0.65
CA ALA A 135 -8.50 14.52 -0.07
C ALA A 135 -7.70 15.79 0.34
N ALA A 136 -6.85 15.63 1.34
CA ALA A 136 -5.86 16.67 1.68
C ALA A 136 -4.79 16.81 0.59
N ASP A 137 -4.00 17.89 0.68
CA ASP A 137 -2.89 18.14 -0.24
C ASP A 137 -1.98 16.92 -0.41
N LEU A 138 -1.66 16.62 -1.67
CA LEU A 138 -0.92 15.40 -2.03
C LEU A 138 0.48 15.37 -1.40
N ALA A 139 1.21 16.48 -1.40
CA ALA A 139 2.58 16.54 -0.88
C ALA A 139 2.59 16.33 0.63
N LEU A 140 1.61 16.88 1.35
CA LEU A 140 1.45 16.69 2.78
C LEU A 140 1.11 15.21 3.10
N ARG A 141 0.20 14.59 2.34
CA ARG A 141 -0.17 13.16 2.49
C ARG A 141 1.04 12.26 2.25
N GLN A 142 1.80 12.50 1.18
CA GLN A 142 3.00 11.73 0.85
C GLN A 142 4.06 11.86 1.95
N THR A 143 4.33 13.09 2.41
CA THR A 143 5.33 13.34 3.46
C THR A 143 4.95 12.63 4.76
N TRP A 144 3.68 12.75 5.18
CA TRP A 144 3.19 12.07 6.38
C TRP A 144 3.24 10.55 6.24
N TRP A 145 2.85 10.02 5.07
CA TRP A 145 2.89 8.58 4.80
C TRP A 145 4.32 8.03 4.87
N ILE A 146 5.29 8.70 4.23
CA ILE A 146 6.70 8.31 4.27
C ILE A 146 7.25 8.36 5.71
N GLY A 147 6.95 9.44 6.45
CA GLY A 147 7.34 9.58 7.84
C GLY A 147 6.76 8.48 8.73
N THR A 148 5.48 8.12 8.52
CA THR A 148 4.81 7.04 9.23
C THR A 148 5.41 5.68 8.91
N ALA A 149 5.68 5.37 7.64
CA ALA A 149 6.31 4.13 7.24
C ALA A 149 7.74 4.02 7.81
N ALA A 150 8.53 5.09 7.75
CA ALA A 150 9.90 5.11 8.28
C ALA A 150 9.93 4.93 9.80
N SER A 151 9.09 5.65 10.54
CA SER A 151 9.01 5.52 12.01
C SER A 151 8.47 4.15 12.43
N THR A 152 7.51 3.59 11.69
CA THR A 152 6.99 2.24 11.95
C THR A 152 8.08 1.19 11.74
N ALA A 153 8.81 1.24 10.63
CA ALA A 153 9.93 0.33 10.36
C ALA A 153 11.01 0.42 11.45
N ALA A 154 11.41 1.64 11.81
CA ALA A 154 12.40 1.88 12.87
C ALA A 154 11.91 1.40 14.25
N GLY A 155 10.66 1.70 14.59
CA GLY A 155 10.04 1.28 15.84
C GLY A 155 9.96 -0.24 15.97
N ILE A 156 9.48 -0.93 14.93
CA ILE A 156 9.45 -2.41 14.89
C ILE A 156 10.87 -2.98 15.01
N ALA A 157 11.84 -2.42 14.30
CA ALA A 157 13.22 -2.86 14.38
C ALA A 157 13.79 -2.73 15.80
N LEU A 158 13.54 -1.62 16.49
CA LEU A 158 13.96 -1.42 17.87
C LEU A 158 13.26 -2.36 18.85
N ILE A 159 11.99 -2.64 18.67
CA ILE A 159 11.22 -3.56 19.52
C ILE A 159 11.72 -4.99 19.34
N VAL A 160 11.95 -5.43 18.10
CA VAL A 160 12.30 -6.82 17.78
C VAL A 160 13.79 -7.10 18.02
N PHE A 161 14.67 -6.16 17.65
CA PHE A 161 16.11 -6.37 17.68
C PHE A 161 16.82 -5.60 18.81
N GLY A 162 16.11 -4.73 19.52
CA GLY A 162 16.65 -3.98 20.66
C GLY A 162 17.09 -4.89 21.79
N ARG A 163 18.32 -4.70 22.28
CA ARG A 163 18.95 -5.55 23.31
C ARG A 163 18.47 -5.26 24.73
N ASN A 164 17.93 -4.09 24.98
CA ASN A 164 17.50 -3.66 26.32
C ASN A 164 16.09 -3.06 26.29
N GLY A 165 15.47 -2.93 27.47
CA GLY A 165 14.12 -2.39 27.61
C GLY A 165 13.98 -0.95 27.12
N LEU A 166 15.03 -0.12 27.29
CA LEU A 166 15.01 1.27 26.85
C LEU A 166 14.82 1.39 25.32
N LEU A 167 15.55 0.57 24.54
CA LEU A 167 15.38 0.55 23.08
C LEU A 167 13.98 0.11 22.66
N LYS A 168 13.37 -0.83 23.38
CA LYS A 168 11.99 -1.27 23.10
C LYS A 168 10.97 -0.17 23.40
N VAL A 169 11.14 0.53 24.54
CA VAL A 169 10.30 1.69 24.89
C VAL A 169 10.47 2.80 23.87
N LEU A 170 11.70 3.11 23.45
CA LEU A 170 11.96 4.06 22.37
C LEU A 170 11.29 3.64 21.05
N GLY A 171 11.33 2.34 20.73
CA GLY A 171 10.64 1.80 19.56
C GLY A 171 9.13 2.05 19.60
N VAL A 172 8.49 1.83 20.75
CA VAL A 172 7.06 2.14 20.94
C VAL A 172 6.79 3.64 20.81
N ALA A 173 7.64 4.47 21.40
CA ALA A 173 7.52 5.93 21.30
C ALA A 173 7.62 6.40 19.85
N ILE A 174 8.57 5.91 19.07
CA ILE A 174 8.74 6.25 17.64
C ILE A 174 7.53 5.82 16.82
N LEU A 175 6.96 4.65 17.09
CA LEU A 175 5.71 4.21 16.44
C LEU A 175 4.54 5.17 16.68
N ALA A 176 4.44 5.75 17.87
CA ALA A 176 3.35 6.65 18.23
C ALA A 176 3.49 8.05 17.61
N VAL A 177 4.71 8.52 17.33
CA VAL A 177 4.99 9.91 16.90
C VAL A 177 4.11 10.37 15.73
N PRO A 178 4.02 9.70 14.58
CA PRO A 178 3.23 10.19 13.45
C PRO A 178 1.72 10.25 13.77
N HIS A 179 1.25 9.38 14.64
CA HIS A 179 -0.17 9.35 15.04
C HIS A 179 -0.50 10.44 16.06
N VAL A 180 0.46 10.84 16.89
CA VAL A 180 0.33 12.01 17.80
C VAL A 180 0.36 13.30 16.98
N ILE A 181 1.20 13.40 15.96
CA ILE A 181 1.24 14.55 15.04
C ILE A 181 -0.09 14.67 14.28
N GLY A 182 -0.67 13.54 13.89
CA GLY A 182 -1.88 13.48 13.08
C GLY A 182 -1.62 13.54 11.58
N ALA A 183 -2.48 12.88 10.82
CA ALA A 183 -2.44 12.89 9.36
C ALA A 183 -3.11 14.18 8.81
N PRO A 184 -2.63 14.71 7.67
CA PRO A 184 -3.28 15.83 7.03
C PRO A 184 -4.71 15.45 6.58
N GLN A 185 -5.66 16.32 6.89
CA GLN A 185 -7.07 16.13 6.57
C GLN A 185 -7.54 17.20 5.57
N PRO A 186 -8.54 16.90 4.72
CA PRO A 186 -9.14 17.91 3.86
C PRO A 186 -9.91 18.94 4.70
N GLN A 187 -10.01 20.18 4.20
CA GLN A 187 -10.77 21.24 4.88
C GLN A 187 -12.28 20.95 4.95
N VAL A 188 -12.79 20.28 3.92
CA VAL A 188 -14.20 19.84 3.84
C VAL A 188 -14.20 18.35 3.55
N HIS A 189 -14.85 17.59 4.43
CA HIS A 189 -15.08 16.17 4.20
C HIS A 189 -16.30 15.99 3.30
N SER A 190 -16.07 15.53 2.08
CA SER A 190 -17.14 15.19 1.14
C SER A 190 -16.80 13.88 0.41
N MET A 191 -17.83 13.12 0.07
CA MET A 191 -17.72 11.86 -0.62
C MET A 191 -18.95 11.67 -1.49
N LEU A 192 -18.76 11.33 -2.75
CA LEU A 192 -19.86 11.09 -3.70
C LEU A 192 -20.47 9.69 -3.52
N ALA A 193 -19.63 8.71 -3.22
CA ALA A 193 -20.07 7.32 -3.03
C ALA A 193 -20.77 7.12 -1.67
N PRO A 194 -21.73 6.18 -1.56
CA PRO A 194 -22.36 5.85 -0.28
C PRO A 194 -21.35 5.34 0.76
N GLN A 195 -21.55 5.68 2.05
CA GLN A 195 -20.68 5.25 3.15
C GLN A 195 -20.53 3.72 3.25
N ALA A 196 -21.59 2.97 2.90
CA ALA A 196 -21.53 1.51 2.88
C ALA A 196 -20.53 0.98 1.85
N LEU A 197 -20.42 1.64 0.69
CA LEU A 197 -19.46 1.27 -0.36
C LEU A 197 -18.03 1.59 0.08
N GLU A 198 -17.82 2.74 0.71
CA GLU A 198 -16.52 3.11 1.28
C GLU A 198 -16.06 2.13 2.35
N ALA A 199 -16.94 1.72 3.26
CA ALA A 199 -16.64 0.74 4.29
C ALA A 199 -16.24 -0.62 3.69
N GLN A 200 -16.97 -1.09 2.66
CA GLN A 200 -16.62 -2.32 1.94
C GLN A 200 -15.25 -2.21 1.25
N PHE A 201 -14.99 -1.08 0.60
CA PHE A 201 -13.71 -0.82 -0.07
C PHE A 201 -12.53 -0.82 0.92
N LYS A 202 -12.67 -0.17 2.08
CA LYS A 202 -11.66 -0.18 3.15
C LYS A 202 -11.35 -1.60 3.62
N ILE A 203 -12.38 -2.40 3.87
CA ILE A 203 -12.22 -3.80 4.29
C ILE A 203 -11.57 -4.64 3.18
N ALA A 204 -12.07 -4.56 1.95
CA ALA A 204 -11.52 -5.30 0.81
C ALA A 204 -10.05 -4.94 0.57
N SER A 205 -9.70 -3.65 0.62
CA SER A 205 -8.33 -3.17 0.48
C SER A 205 -7.42 -3.70 1.59
N GLN A 206 -7.86 -3.68 2.85
CA GLN A 206 -7.07 -4.19 3.97
C GLN A 206 -6.85 -5.70 3.87
N LEU A 207 -7.90 -6.48 3.60
CA LEU A 207 -7.79 -7.95 3.47
C LEU A 207 -6.88 -8.33 2.29
N THR A 208 -7.02 -7.68 1.15
CA THR A 208 -6.15 -7.88 -0.02
C THR A 208 -4.68 -7.64 0.34
N ASN A 209 -4.40 -6.55 1.06
CA ASN A 209 -3.03 -6.23 1.47
C ASN A 209 -2.47 -7.19 2.52
N VAL A 210 -3.28 -7.64 3.48
CA VAL A 210 -2.86 -8.68 4.46
C VAL A 210 -2.44 -9.95 3.71
N VAL A 211 -3.28 -10.45 2.79
CA VAL A 211 -2.99 -11.67 2.03
C VAL A 211 -1.73 -11.48 1.17
N PHE A 212 -1.62 -10.34 0.48
CA PHE A 212 -0.44 -10.00 -0.32
C PHE A 212 0.86 -10.04 0.51
N TRP A 213 0.90 -9.35 1.65
CA TRP A 213 2.10 -9.26 2.47
C TRP A 213 2.48 -10.59 3.13
N LEU A 214 1.50 -11.39 3.56
CA LEU A 214 1.75 -12.73 4.10
C LEU A 214 2.32 -13.65 3.02
N ALA A 215 1.74 -13.63 1.82
CA ALA A 215 2.23 -14.42 0.68
C ALA A 215 3.65 -13.95 0.27
N LEU A 216 3.86 -12.64 0.13
CA LEU A 216 5.15 -12.05 -0.21
C LEU A 216 6.24 -12.48 0.79
N GLY A 217 5.95 -12.37 2.09
CA GLY A 217 6.88 -12.77 3.15
C GLY A 217 7.17 -14.28 3.13
N LEU A 218 6.14 -15.10 2.99
CA LEU A 218 6.28 -16.56 2.98
C LEU A 218 7.08 -17.06 1.76
N ILE A 219 6.71 -16.59 0.56
CA ILE A 219 7.34 -16.98 -0.70
C ILE A 219 8.80 -16.50 -0.72
N SER A 220 9.05 -15.24 -0.33
CA SER A 220 10.42 -14.69 -0.31
C SER A 220 11.32 -15.46 0.67
N ALA A 221 10.84 -15.80 1.86
CA ALA A 221 11.61 -16.58 2.83
C ALA A 221 11.90 -18.00 2.33
N TRP A 222 10.92 -18.64 1.70
CA TRP A 222 11.09 -19.97 1.11
C TRP A 222 12.13 -19.97 0.00
N LEU A 223 12.02 -19.08 -0.97
CA LEU A 223 12.95 -18.97 -2.10
C LEU A 223 14.36 -18.55 -1.65
N PHE A 224 14.46 -17.60 -0.71
CA PHE A 224 15.76 -17.16 -0.19
C PHE A 224 16.53 -18.28 0.50
N ARG A 225 15.83 -19.14 1.25
CA ARG A 225 16.42 -20.31 1.89
C ARG A 225 16.82 -21.37 0.86
N ARG A 226 15.92 -21.73 -0.05
CA ARG A 226 16.21 -22.71 -1.12
C ARG A 226 17.42 -22.29 -1.94
N ASN A 227 17.47 -21.05 -2.41
CA ASN A 227 18.61 -20.53 -3.18
C ASN A 227 19.91 -20.46 -2.37
N ARG A 228 19.84 -20.48 -1.05
CA ARG A 228 21.03 -20.57 -0.17
C ARG A 228 21.55 -22.00 -0.12
N ASP A 229 20.66 -22.95 0.03
CA ASP A 229 21.04 -24.37 0.17
C ASP A 229 21.64 -24.90 -1.13
N ASP A 230 21.08 -24.50 -2.30
CA ASP A 230 21.62 -24.84 -3.63
C ASP A 230 23.03 -24.27 -3.87
N GLN A 231 23.37 -23.11 -3.31
CA GLN A 231 24.70 -22.51 -3.42
C GLN A 231 25.75 -23.16 -2.50
N ASN A 232 25.34 -23.82 -1.43
CA ASN A 232 26.25 -24.50 -0.52
C ASN A 232 26.51 -25.95 -0.98
N SER A 233 25.72 -26.48 -1.91
CA SER A 233 25.85 -27.83 -2.46
C SER A 233 26.56 -27.87 -3.82
N ALA A 234 26.86 -26.71 -4.42
CA ALA A 234 27.59 -26.56 -5.69
C ALA A 234 29.05 -26.13 -5.43
#